data_f39d9003b4b4f87b7057482402f39595
#
_entry.id   f39d9003b4b4f87b7057482402f39595
#
_cell.length_a   1.000
_cell.length_b   1.000
_cell.length_c   1.000
_cell.angle_alpha   90.00
_cell.angle_beta   90.00
_cell.angle_gamma   90.00
#
_symmetry.space_group_name_H-M   'P 1'
#
loop_
_entity.id
_entity.type
_entity.pdbx_description
1 polymer ?
#
loop_
_entity_poly.entity_id
_entity_poly.type
_entity_poly.pdbx_seq_one_letter_code
_entity_poly.pdbx_strand_id
1 'polypeptide(L)'
;MWNFKFEFDSQPGYQKMNKENKLVPGLPSGFEDRWDKKLLLKKKLLKAIENNFIKFGAEALETPSFEISENIGSFLAEDDSNPMSDVFSFQDGEKSITLRYDLSSPLARFVAQNNQELPSIFKRYAIQNVFRNEXX
;
A
#
# COMPACT_ATOMS: atom_id res chain seq x y z
N MET A 1 3.15 19.03 22.75
CA MET A 1 2.31 17.89 22.32
C MET A 1 1.09 18.38 21.58
N TRP A 2 0.83 17.82 20.42
CA TRP A 2 -0.30 18.25 19.60
C TRP A 2 -1.60 17.69 20.13
N ASN A 3 -2.60 18.56 20.28
CA ASN A 3 -3.95 18.15 20.66
C ASN A 3 -4.82 18.12 19.40
N PHE A 4 -4.84 16.98 18.73
CA PHE A 4 -5.59 16.84 17.47
C PHE A 4 -7.09 17.02 17.66
N LYS A 5 -7.61 16.68 18.83
CA LYS A 5 -9.01 16.87 19.13
C LYS A 5 -9.38 18.36 19.09
N PHE A 6 -8.53 19.23 19.63
CA PHE A 6 -8.77 20.66 19.63
C PHE A 6 -8.74 21.22 18.21
N GLU A 7 -7.74 20.84 17.41
CA GLU A 7 -7.65 21.29 16.03
C GLU A 7 -8.83 20.80 15.19
N PHE A 8 -9.25 19.55 15.40
CA PHE A 8 -10.36 18.97 14.68
C PHE A 8 -11.67 19.69 15.00
N ASP A 9 -11.90 20.00 16.27
CA ASP A 9 -13.12 20.71 16.71
C ASP A 9 -13.20 22.12 16.14
N SER A 10 -12.06 22.74 15.82
CA SER A 10 -12.05 24.10 15.27
C SER A 10 -12.31 24.15 13.76
N GLN A 11 -12.40 23.02 13.06
CA GLN A 11 -12.64 23.00 11.63
C GLN A 11 -14.10 23.38 11.32
N PRO A 12 -14.32 24.23 10.30
CA PRO A 12 -15.67 24.75 10.06
C PRO A 12 -16.74 23.71 9.72
N GLY A 13 -16.37 22.57 9.18
CA GLY A 13 -17.31 21.51 8.83
C GLY A 13 -17.72 20.61 9.96
N TYR A 14 -17.01 20.67 11.08
CA TYR A 14 -17.20 19.69 12.16
C TYR A 14 -18.53 19.87 12.90
N GLN A 15 -18.99 21.09 13.03
CA GLN A 15 -20.20 21.38 13.81
C GLN A 15 -21.52 21.20 13.06
N LYS A 16 -21.44 20.91 11.78
CA LYS A 16 -22.65 20.81 10.95
C LYS A 16 -23.18 19.40 10.75
N MET A 17 -22.66 18.45 11.51
CA MET A 17 -23.22 17.09 11.48
C MET A 17 -24.52 17.10 12.26
N ASN A 18 -25.61 17.11 11.52
CA ASN A 18 -26.95 17.08 12.09
C ASN A 18 -27.14 15.86 12.99
N LYS A 19 -27.79 16.09 14.10
CA LYS A 19 -28.07 15.03 15.10
C LYS A 19 -28.88 13.84 14.52
N GLU A 20 -29.49 14.04 13.34
CA GLU A 20 -30.33 13.03 12.73
C GLU A 20 -29.57 12.03 11.85
N ASN A 21 -28.34 12.36 11.43
CA ASN A 21 -27.48 11.45 10.67
C ASN A 21 -26.19 11.24 11.44
N LYS A 22 -26.27 10.41 12.47
CA LYS A 22 -25.07 10.00 13.19
C LYS A 22 -24.26 9.06 12.31
N LEU A 23 -23.25 9.63 11.64
CA LEU A 23 -22.25 8.81 10.97
C LEU A 23 -21.53 7.97 12.03
N VAL A 24 -21.64 6.67 11.91
CA VAL A 24 -20.88 5.76 12.75
C VAL A 24 -19.50 5.59 12.10
N PRO A 25 -18.45 6.12 12.73
CA PRO A 25 -17.12 5.98 12.14
C PRO A 25 -16.70 4.52 12.07
N GLY A 26 -16.05 4.15 11.00
CA GLY A 26 -15.61 2.78 10.84
C GLY A 26 -14.50 2.68 9.81
N LEU A 27 -13.92 1.51 9.72
CA LEU A 27 -12.86 1.22 8.78
C LEU A 27 -13.38 0.33 7.66
N PRO A 28 -12.78 0.41 6.48
CA PRO A 28 -13.09 -0.58 5.46
C PRO A 28 -12.76 -1.98 5.95
N SER A 29 -13.45 -2.96 5.39
CA SER A 29 -13.25 -4.35 5.78
C SER A 29 -11.80 -4.76 5.55
N GLY A 30 -11.22 -5.43 6.55
CA GLY A 30 -9.85 -5.91 6.46
C GLY A 30 -8.77 -4.89 6.83
N PHE A 31 -9.17 -3.68 7.18
CA PHE A 31 -8.22 -2.64 7.59
C PHE A 31 -8.26 -2.46 9.10
N GLU A 32 -7.15 -2.01 9.65
CA GLU A 32 -7.08 -1.77 11.10
C GLU A 32 -6.18 -0.56 11.38
N ASP A 33 -6.51 0.15 12.44
CA ASP A 33 -5.62 1.14 13.01
C ASP A 33 -4.65 0.43 13.96
N ARG A 34 -3.41 0.86 13.92
CA ARG A 34 -2.39 0.37 14.86
C ARG A 34 -1.83 1.55 15.62
N TRP A 35 -1.79 1.42 16.95
CA TRP A 35 -1.33 2.54 17.76
C TRP A 35 -0.61 2.03 18.99
N ASP A 36 0.19 2.93 19.58
CA ASP A 36 0.94 2.74 20.83
C ASP A 36 1.80 1.47 20.78
N LYS A 37 1.69 0.60 21.77
CA LYS A 37 2.57 -0.56 21.95
C LYS A 37 2.58 -1.49 20.75
N LYS A 38 1.41 -1.73 20.15
CA LYS A 38 1.31 -2.60 18.98
C LYS A 38 2.10 -2.03 17.79
N LEU A 39 1.95 -0.72 17.56
CA LEU A 39 2.67 -0.07 16.47
C LEU A 39 4.16 -0.02 16.73
N LEU A 40 4.56 0.31 17.97
CA LEU A 40 5.97 0.38 18.34
C LEU A 40 6.66 -0.98 18.21
N LEU A 41 5.97 -2.04 18.62
CA LEU A 41 6.50 -3.40 18.47
C LEU A 41 6.66 -3.78 17.01
N LYS A 42 5.69 -3.45 16.18
CA LYS A 42 5.78 -3.68 14.74
C LYS A 42 6.98 -2.96 14.14
N LYS A 43 7.16 -1.67 14.49
CA LYS A 43 8.29 -0.89 13.96
C LYS A 43 9.63 -1.49 14.39
N LYS A 44 9.72 -1.94 15.64
CA LYS A 44 10.95 -2.57 16.16
C LYS A 44 11.25 -3.86 15.40
N LEU A 45 10.24 -4.69 15.16
CA LEU A 45 10.40 -5.92 14.41
C LEU A 45 10.84 -5.66 12.97
N LEU A 46 10.18 -4.71 12.31
CA LEU A 46 10.51 -4.37 10.93
C LEU A 46 11.95 -3.82 10.83
N LYS A 47 12.38 -3.04 11.82
CA LYS A 47 13.75 -2.52 11.82
C LYS A 47 14.76 -3.65 11.94
N ALA A 48 14.50 -4.66 12.78
CA ALA A 48 15.37 -5.81 12.91
C ALA A 48 15.47 -6.60 11.60
N ILE A 49 14.33 -6.80 10.93
CA ILE A 49 14.29 -7.49 9.63
C ILE A 49 15.07 -6.68 8.60
N GLU A 50 14.85 -5.38 8.54
CA GLU A 50 15.53 -4.49 7.60
C GLU A 50 17.05 -4.53 7.76
N ASN A 51 17.51 -4.51 9.01
CA ASN A 51 18.95 -4.58 9.29
C ASN A 51 19.56 -5.87 8.76
N ASN A 52 18.82 -6.98 8.82
CA ASN A 52 19.30 -8.23 8.26
C ASN A 52 19.41 -8.18 6.74
N PHE A 53 18.41 -7.59 6.07
CA PHE A 53 18.49 -7.43 4.61
C PHE A 53 19.70 -6.58 4.21
N ILE A 54 19.96 -5.51 4.94
CA ILE A 54 21.10 -4.63 4.67
C ILE A 54 22.42 -5.40 4.86
N LYS A 55 22.49 -6.22 5.89
CA LYS A 55 23.68 -7.04 6.15
C LYS A 55 24.02 -7.94 4.97
N PHE A 56 23.00 -8.49 4.29
CA PHE A 56 23.21 -9.37 3.15
C PHE A 56 23.32 -8.62 1.83
N GLY A 57 23.47 -7.30 1.87
CA GLY A 57 23.76 -6.49 0.70
C GLY A 57 22.54 -6.13 -0.13
N ALA A 58 21.34 -6.26 0.41
CA ALA A 58 20.14 -5.88 -0.31
C ALA A 58 19.96 -4.36 -0.27
N GLU A 59 19.54 -3.77 -1.39
CA GLU A 59 19.29 -2.36 -1.51
C GLU A 59 17.81 -2.07 -1.24
N ALA A 60 17.55 -0.95 -0.57
CA ALA A 60 16.17 -0.54 -0.28
C ALA A 60 15.50 -0.07 -1.55
N LEU A 61 14.27 -0.54 -1.77
CA LEU A 61 13.44 -0.10 -2.90
C LEU A 61 12.05 0.19 -2.39
N GLU A 62 11.55 1.38 -2.72
CA GLU A 62 10.15 1.73 -2.50
C GLU A 62 9.53 2.06 -3.85
N THR A 63 8.42 1.43 -4.15
CA THR A 63 7.64 1.73 -5.34
C THR A 63 6.34 2.39 -4.93
N PRO A 64 5.67 3.12 -5.84
CA PRO A 64 4.39 3.75 -5.50
C PRO A 64 3.33 2.71 -5.15
N SER A 65 2.35 3.13 -4.36
CA SER A 65 1.21 2.26 -4.03
C SER A 65 0.33 1.99 -5.24
N PHE A 66 0.38 2.85 -6.23
CA PHE A 66 -0.45 2.78 -7.45
C PHE A 66 0.40 2.31 -8.61
N GLU A 67 -0.15 1.40 -9.41
CA GLU A 67 0.46 0.92 -10.65
C GLU A 67 -0.54 1.09 -11.78
N ILE A 68 -0.04 1.24 -12.99
CA ILE A 68 -0.91 1.23 -14.17
C ILE A 68 -1.43 -0.21 -14.34
N SER A 69 -2.74 -0.37 -14.48
CA SER A 69 -3.38 -1.69 -14.45
C SER A 69 -2.85 -2.63 -15.52
N GLU A 70 -2.49 -2.10 -16.70
CA GLU A 70 -1.95 -2.90 -17.78
C GLU A 70 -0.64 -3.60 -17.40
N ASN A 71 0.14 -3.00 -16.51
CA ASN A 71 1.41 -3.60 -16.07
C ASN A 71 1.19 -4.81 -15.17
N ILE A 72 0.01 -4.91 -14.54
CA ILE A 72 -0.32 -6.01 -13.63
C ILE A 72 -1.12 -7.09 -14.33
N GLY A 73 -1.98 -6.70 -15.27
CA GLY A 73 -2.94 -7.57 -15.90
C GLY A 73 -2.35 -8.76 -16.66
N SER A 74 -1.18 -8.59 -17.26
CA SER A 74 -0.55 -9.68 -18.00
C SER A 74 -0.11 -10.83 -17.10
N PHE A 75 0.15 -10.55 -15.84
CA PHE A 75 0.53 -11.58 -14.89
C PHE A 75 -0.65 -12.39 -14.38
N LEU A 76 -1.82 -11.76 -14.35
CA LEU A 76 -3.02 -12.38 -13.79
C LEU A 76 -3.89 -13.06 -14.84
N ALA A 77 -3.55 -12.90 -16.12
CA ALA A 77 -4.40 -13.35 -17.22
C ALA A 77 -4.29 -14.83 -17.55
N GLU A 78 -3.43 -15.57 -16.84
CA GLU A 78 -3.22 -16.99 -17.13
C GLU A 78 -4.14 -17.92 -16.33
N ASP A 79 -4.96 -17.37 -15.46
CA ASP A 79 -5.89 -18.18 -14.65
C ASP A 79 -7.32 -17.89 -15.07
N ASP A 80 -8.12 -18.93 -15.19
CA ASP A 80 -9.51 -18.85 -15.66
C ASP A 80 -10.46 -18.16 -14.67
N SER A 81 -10.02 -17.94 -13.45
CA SER A 81 -10.77 -17.09 -12.53
C SER A 81 -10.48 -15.63 -12.85
N ASN A 82 -11.47 -14.76 -12.66
CA ASN A 82 -11.30 -13.33 -12.95
C ASN A 82 -10.32 -12.69 -11.92
N PRO A 83 -9.04 -12.61 -12.26
CA PRO A 83 -8.05 -12.18 -11.24
C PRO A 83 -8.15 -10.70 -10.91
N MET A 84 -8.85 -9.91 -11.74
CA MET A 84 -9.03 -8.49 -11.46
C MET A 84 -10.07 -8.24 -10.37
N SER A 85 -10.84 -9.27 -9.96
CA SER A 85 -11.81 -9.11 -8.89
C SER A 85 -11.13 -8.89 -7.53
N ASP A 86 -9.90 -9.35 -7.39
CA ASP A 86 -9.18 -9.30 -6.11
C ASP A 86 -8.29 -8.07 -6.00
N VAL A 87 -8.33 -7.15 -6.98
CA VAL A 87 -7.52 -5.93 -6.98
C VAL A 87 -8.42 -4.72 -6.85
N PHE A 88 -7.94 -3.73 -6.09
CA PHE A 88 -8.60 -2.42 -6.04
C PHE A 88 -8.13 -1.59 -7.22
N SER A 89 -9.07 -1.12 -8.04
CA SER A 89 -8.77 -0.34 -9.24
C SER A 89 -9.70 0.87 -9.34
N PHE A 90 -9.21 1.89 -10.03
CA PHE A 90 -10.02 3.09 -10.31
C PHE A 90 -9.51 3.72 -11.60
N GLN A 91 -10.31 4.64 -12.15
CA GLN A 91 -9.96 5.34 -13.39
C GLN A 91 -9.35 6.69 -13.07
N ASP A 92 -8.26 7.01 -13.74
CA ASP A 92 -7.62 8.31 -13.72
C ASP A 92 -7.56 8.81 -15.16
N GLY A 93 -8.59 9.53 -15.59
CA GLY A 93 -8.73 9.89 -16.98
C GLY A 93 -8.97 8.65 -17.83
N GLU A 94 -8.11 8.46 -18.84
CA GLU A 94 -8.21 7.30 -19.72
C GLU A 94 -7.45 6.08 -19.20
N LYS A 95 -6.70 6.26 -18.11
CA LYS A 95 -5.86 5.19 -17.58
C LYS A 95 -6.55 4.50 -16.41
N SER A 96 -6.45 3.18 -16.38
CA SER A 96 -6.87 2.38 -15.24
C SER A 96 -5.69 2.24 -14.29
N ILE A 97 -5.92 2.55 -13.02
CA ILE A 97 -4.90 2.53 -11.96
C ILE A 97 -5.31 1.45 -10.96
N THR A 98 -4.33 0.68 -10.50
CA THR A 98 -4.55 -0.40 -9.55
C THR A 98 -3.66 -0.21 -8.32
N LEU A 99 -4.21 -0.43 -7.13
CA LEU A 99 -3.40 -0.53 -5.93
C LEU A 99 -2.63 -1.85 -5.98
N ARG A 100 -1.35 -1.79 -5.66
CA ARG A 100 -0.49 -2.98 -5.79
C ARG A 100 -1.01 -4.13 -4.92
N TYR A 101 -1.10 -5.29 -5.53
CA TYR A 101 -1.54 -6.53 -4.90
C TYR A 101 -0.38 -7.26 -4.24
N ASP A 102 0.83 -7.08 -4.80
CA ASP A 102 2.06 -7.71 -4.34
C ASP A 102 3.22 -6.73 -4.49
N LEU A 103 4.41 -7.17 -4.21
CA LEU A 103 5.63 -6.37 -4.39
C LEU A 103 6.51 -6.91 -5.50
N SER A 104 6.11 -7.97 -6.18
CA SER A 104 6.87 -8.56 -7.29
C SER A 104 6.56 -7.86 -8.61
N SER A 105 5.28 -7.55 -8.87
CA SER A 105 4.90 -6.85 -10.09
C SER A 105 5.53 -5.45 -10.16
N PRO A 106 5.50 -4.64 -9.08
CA PRO A 106 6.22 -3.37 -9.11
C PRO A 106 7.72 -3.53 -9.32
N LEU A 107 8.32 -4.57 -8.75
CA LEU A 107 9.74 -4.83 -8.98
C LEU A 107 10.02 -5.12 -10.45
N ALA A 108 9.19 -5.94 -11.08
CA ALA A 108 9.36 -6.27 -12.50
C ALA A 108 9.27 -5.02 -13.36
N ARG A 109 8.30 -4.14 -13.08
CA ARG A 109 8.17 -2.88 -13.81
C ARG A 109 9.40 -1.99 -13.58
N PHE A 110 9.87 -1.89 -12.33
CA PHE A 110 11.03 -1.08 -12.00
C PHE A 110 12.28 -1.59 -12.73
N VAL A 111 12.50 -2.90 -12.73
CA VAL A 111 13.65 -3.49 -13.41
C VAL A 111 13.56 -3.25 -14.92
N ALA A 112 12.37 -3.41 -15.50
CA ALA A 112 12.18 -3.18 -16.93
C ALA A 112 12.50 -1.73 -17.33
N GLN A 113 12.11 -0.78 -16.47
CA GLN A 113 12.35 0.65 -16.75
C GLN A 113 13.81 1.07 -16.54
N ASN A 114 14.55 0.35 -15.70
CA ASN A 114 15.87 0.80 -15.25
C ASN A 114 16.96 -0.24 -15.49
N ASN A 115 16.74 -1.22 -16.37
CA ASN A 115 17.66 -2.34 -16.54
C ASN A 115 19.06 -1.91 -16.99
N GLN A 116 19.17 -0.81 -17.72
CA GLN A 116 20.48 -0.32 -18.17
C GLN A 116 21.31 0.30 -17.05
N GLU A 117 20.65 0.75 -15.99
CA GLU A 117 21.32 1.41 -14.85
C GLU A 117 21.56 0.46 -13.69
N LEU A 118 20.86 -0.69 -13.66
CA LEU A 118 20.97 -1.63 -12.56
C LEU A 118 22.16 -2.56 -12.75
N PRO A 119 22.77 -3.02 -11.65
CA PRO A 119 23.83 -4.04 -11.78
C PRO A 119 23.26 -5.35 -12.28
N SER A 120 24.13 -6.21 -12.83
CA SER A 120 23.73 -7.52 -13.34
C SER A 120 23.11 -8.40 -12.27
N ILE A 121 23.55 -8.25 -11.03
CA ILE A 121 22.93 -8.89 -9.86
C ILE A 121 22.37 -7.78 -9.01
N PHE A 122 21.03 -7.67 -8.98
CA PHE A 122 20.34 -6.64 -8.23
C PHE A 122 19.56 -7.30 -7.09
N LYS A 123 20.05 -7.08 -5.88
CA LYS A 123 19.39 -7.56 -4.66
C LYS A 123 18.63 -6.41 -4.04
N ARG A 124 17.32 -6.56 -3.89
CA ARG A 124 16.50 -5.51 -3.27
C ARG A 124 15.70 -6.08 -2.12
N TYR A 125 15.35 -5.22 -1.19
CA TYR A 125 14.30 -5.52 -0.23
C TYR A 125 13.29 -4.39 -0.25
N ALA A 126 12.05 -4.74 0.06
CA ALA A 126 10.96 -3.78 0.16
C ALA A 126 10.06 -4.19 1.32
N ILE A 127 9.69 -3.22 2.14
CA ILE A 127 8.77 -3.42 3.24
C ILE A 127 7.66 -2.39 3.06
N GLN A 128 6.57 -2.83 2.42
CA GLN A 128 5.49 -1.94 2.04
C GLN A 128 4.16 -2.69 2.16
N ASN A 129 3.09 -1.93 2.31
CA ASN A 129 1.74 -2.51 2.34
C ASN A 129 1.33 -2.98 0.95
N VAL A 130 0.57 -4.05 0.91
CA VAL A 130 -0.12 -4.52 -0.29
C VAL A 130 -1.63 -4.47 -0.01
N PHE A 131 -2.41 -4.39 -1.07
CA PHE A 131 -3.84 -4.13 -0.97
C PHE A 131 -4.59 -5.19 -1.76
N ARG A 132 -5.37 -6.02 -1.06
CA ARG A 132 -6.08 -7.14 -1.67
C ARG A 132 -7.56 -7.03 -1.37
N ASN A 133 -8.39 -7.14 -2.39
CA ASN A 133 -9.84 -7.12 -2.28
C ASN A 133 -10.35 -8.56 -2.09
N GLU A 134 -9.87 -9.18 -1.04
CA GLU A 134 -10.25 -10.56 -0.72
C GLU A 134 -11.17 -10.58 0.49
N UNK A 135 -12.19 -11.06 0.22
CA UNK A 135 -13.18 -11.10 1.24
C UNK A 135 -12.97 -12.20 2.15
N UNK A 136 -12.98 -12.06 3.01
CA UNK A 136 -12.76 -13.12 3.87
C UNK A 136 -13.67 -13.51 4.75
#